data_8c98c7d7615e3dc3ad088550e9ba10a9
#
_entry.id   8c98c7d7615e3dc3ad088550e9ba10a9
#
_cell.length_a   1.000
_cell.length_b   1.000
_cell.length_c   1.000
_cell.angle_alpha   90.00
_cell.angle_beta   90.00
_cell.angle_gamma   90.00
#
_symmetry.space_group_name_H-M   'P 1'
#
loop_
_entity.id
_entity.type
_entity.pdbx_description
1 polymer ?
#
loop_
_entity_poly.entity_id
_entity_poly.type
_entity_poly.pdbx_seq_one_letter_code
_entity_poly.pdbx_strand_id
1 'polypeptide(L)'
;KKSKICCTRKTIPNLRVIQKYAVKLGGGINHRFNLSDEYLIKDNHIASSDLKTLVSLAIKNKKGRKITVEVDNLKQLKTIMGLKFNTVLFDNMSTKNLKAAVKLANKYYETEASGNINLKKVKSVARTGVNRISVGSITHSASGIDLKLEI
;
A
#
# COMPACT_ATOMS: atom_id res chain seq x y z
N LYS A 1 -13.85 -2.40 -11.73
CA LYS A 1 -13.25 -3.10 -10.58
C LYS A 1 -13.27 -2.15 -9.38
N LYS A 2 -13.84 -2.54 -8.23
CA LYS A 2 -13.88 -1.68 -7.04
C LYS A 2 -12.52 -1.73 -6.33
N SER A 3 -11.98 -0.56 -5.95
CA SER A 3 -10.80 -0.48 -5.08
C SER A 3 -11.11 -1.05 -3.70
N LYS A 4 -10.12 -1.72 -3.08
CA LYS A 4 -10.25 -2.24 -1.71
C LYS A 4 -9.48 -1.34 -0.74
N ILE A 5 -10.07 -1.05 0.41
CA ILE A 5 -9.37 -0.36 1.51
C ILE A 5 -8.45 -1.35 2.19
N CYS A 6 -7.21 -0.93 2.41
CA CYS A 6 -6.17 -1.75 3.02
C CYS A 6 -5.63 -1.05 4.28
N CYS A 7 -5.41 -1.80 5.35
CA CYS A 7 -4.65 -1.28 6.48
C CYS A 7 -3.14 -1.21 6.16
N THR A 8 -2.36 -0.72 7.10
CA THR A 8 -0.89 -0.70 7.03
C THR A 8 -0.28 -1.46 8.21
N ARG A 9 1.05 -1.41 8.38
CA ARG A 9 1.73 -1.85 9.60
C ARG A 9 1.77 -0.78 10.71
N LYS A 10 1.25 0.42 10.43
CA LYS A 10 1.12 1.50 11.43
C LYS A 10 -0.06 1.18 12.33
N THR A 11 0.20 0.47 13.42
CA THR A 11 -0.77 0.02 14.42
C THR A 11 -0.38 0.53 15.79
N ILE A 12 -1.34 0.61 16.71
CA ILE A 12 -1.04 0.88 18.12
C ILE A 12 -0.15 -0.27 18.65
N PRO A 13 0.89 0.03 19.43
CA PRO A 13 1.74 -1.00 20.03
C PRO A 13 0.91 -2.08 20.73
N ASN A 14 1.29 -3.33 20.53
CA ASN A 14 0.63 -4.54 21.06
C ASN A 14 -0.79 -4.83 20.55
N LEU A 15 -1.44 -3.91 19.80
CA LEU A 15 -2.82 -4.10 19.32
C LEU A 15 -2.91 -4.53 17.83
N ARG A 16 -1.80 -4.83 17.16
CA ARG A 16 -1.79 -5.13 15.71
C ARG A 16 -2.73 -6.27 15.32
N VAL A 17 -2.78 -7.33 16.11
CA VAL A 17 -3.65 -8.50 15.85
C VAL A 17 -5.10 -8.05 15.83
N ILE A 18 -5.55 -7.40 16.89
CA ILE A 18 -6.93 -6.96 17.06
C ILE A 18 -7.31 -5.91 16.02
N GLN A 19 -6.44 -4.92 15.75
CA GLN A 19 -6.72 -3.88 14.77
C GLN A 19 -6.82 -4.43 13.35
N LYS A 20 -5.94 -5.34 12.95
CA LYS A 20 -6.03 -6.00 11.64
C LYS A 20 -7.26 -6.91 11.53
N TYR A 21 -7.65 -7.55 12.60
CA TYR A 21 -8.90 -8.32 12.67
C TYR A 21 -10.11 -7.41 12.47
N ALA A 22 -10.17 -6.28 13.18
CA ALA A 22 -11.24 -5.28 13.03
C ALA A 22 -11.33 -4.74 11.59
N VAL A 23 -10.20 -4.44 10.95
CA VAL A 23 -10.17 -4.03 9.54
C VAL A 23 -10.82 -5.08 8.64
N LYS A 24 -10.52 -6.36 8.86
CA LYS A 24 -11.11 -7.47 8.09
C LYS A 24 -12.62 -7.59 8.30
N LEU A 25 -13.08 -7.47 9.55
CA LEU A 25 -14.52 -7.46 9.87
C LEU A 25 -15.25 -6.28 9.22
N GLY A 26 -14.60 -5.11 9.15
CA GLY A 26 -15.14 -3.93 8.46
C GLY A 26 -15.09 -4.02 6.92
N GLY A 27 -14.75 -5.18 6.34
CA GLY A 27 -14.71 -5.40 4.89
C GLY A 27 -13.43 -4.90 4.20
N GLY A 28 -12.45 -4.41 4.96
CA GLY A 28 -11.13 -4.06 4.47
C GLY A 28 -10.23 -5.28 4.26
N ILE A 29 -9.05 -5.03 3.69
CA ILE A 29 -8.01 -6.05 3.54
C ILE A 29 -6.78 -5.68 4.36
N ASN A 30 -5.98 -6.68 4.70
CA ASN A 30 -4.77 -6.49 5.46
C ASN A 30 -3.53 -6.43 4.55
N HIS A 31 -2.66 -5.45 4.79
CA HIS A 31 -1.28 -5.47 4.33
C HIS A 31 -0.46 -6.47 5.18
N ARG A 32 0.80 -6.76 4.78
CA ARG A 32 1.70 -7.64 5.52
C ARG A 32 1.62 -7.41 7.03
N PHE A 33 1.68 -8.48 7.80
CA PHE A 33 1.60 -8.42 9.26
C PHE A 33 2.95 -8.01 9.88
N ASN A 34 4.03 -8.60 9.35
CA ASN A 34 5.41 -8.35 9.79
C ASN A 34 6.34 -8.06 8.59
N LEU A 35 7.62 -7.85 8.84
CA LEU A 35 8.61 -7.53 7.81
C LEU A 35 9.01 -8.74 6.97
N SER A 36 8.83 -9.96 7.48
CA SER A 36 9.20 -11.18 6.79
C SER A 36 8.14 -11.72 5.81
N ASP A 37 6.89 -11.22 5.87
CA ASP A 37 5.80 -11.71 5.03
C ASP A 37 5.96 -11.31 3.56
N GLU A 38 6.48 -10.11 3.31
CA GLU A 38 6.53 -9.50 1.99
C GLU A 38 7.69 -8.49 1.91
N TYR A 39 8.40 -8.48 0.80
CA TYR A 39 9.36 -7.42 0.50
C TYR A 39 8.60 -6.12 0.19
N LEU A 40 8.96 -5.03 0.85
CA LEU A 40 8.50 -3.69 0.54
C LEU A 40 9.72 -2.80 0.33
N ILE A 41 10.00 -2.46 -0.92
CA ILE A 41 11.09 -1.55 -1.31
C ILE A 41 10.54 -0.14 -1.23
N LYS A 42 11.20 0.72 -0.49
CA LYS A 42 10.81 2.10 -0.19
C LYS A 42 11.90 3.09 -0.59
N ASP A 43 11.55 4.37 -0.55
CA ASP A 43 12.43 5.52 -0.78
C ASP A 43 13.74 5.46 0.00
N ASN A 44 13.68 5.11 1.28
CA ASN A 44 14.87 5.02 2.15
C ASN A 44 15.86 3.91 1.73
N HIS A 45 15.42 2.89 1.00
CA HIS A 45 16.33 1.88 0.45
C HIS A 45 17.07 2.38 -0.79
N ILE A 46 16.50 3.35 -1.51
CA ILE A 46 17.09 3.92 -2.75
C ILE A 46 18.31 4.79 -2.45
N ALA A 47 18.45 5.28 -1.22
CA ALA A 47 19.62 6.08 -0.81
C ALA A 47 20.97 5.34 -0.99
N SER A 48 20.97 4.01 -1.00
CA SER A 48 22.18 3.17 -1.11
C SER A 48 22.36 2.53 -2.48
N SER A 49 21.35 2.54 -3.36
CA SER A 49 21.40 1.92 -4.70
C SER A 49 20.26 2.41 -5.58
N ASP A 50 20.37 2.26 -6.91
CA ASP A 50 19.25 2.59 -7.80
C ASP A 50 18.07 1.61 -7.63
N LEU A 51 16.86 2.13 -7.90
CA LEU A 51 15.62 1.38 -7.69
C LEU A 51 15.55 0.07 -8.51
N LYS A 52 16.04 0.09 -9.75
CA LYS A 52 16.01 -1.08 -10.65
C LYS A 52 16.88 -2.21 -10.14
N THR A 53 18.08 -1.88 -9.64
CA THR A 53 19.01 -2.84 -9.02
C THR A 53 18.41 -3.46 -7.76
N LEU A 54 17.82 -2.64 -6.87
CA LEU A 54 17.17 -3.13 -5.66
C LEU A 54 16.01 -4.08 -5.96
N VAL A 55 15.15 -3.74 -6.93
CA VAL A 55 14.03 -4.60 -7.33
C VAL A 55 14.55 -5.91 -7.93
N SER A 56 15.60 -5.86 -8.77
CA SER A 56 16.20 -7.05 -9.36
C SER A 56 16.80 -7.98 -8.30
N LEU A 57 17.46 -7.41 -7.30
CA LEU A 57 18.00 -8.16 -6.16
C LEU A 57 16.89 -8.79 -5.32
N ALA A 58 15.80 -8.06 -5.06
CA ALA A 58 14.65 -8.60 -4.36
C ALA A 58 13.99 -9.75 -5.13
N ILE A 59 13.87 -9.65 -6.44
CA ILE A 59 13.33 -10.72 -7.30
C ILE A 59 14.19 -11.98 -7.19
N LYS A 60 15.51 -11.85 -7.21
CA LYS A 60 16.46 -12.97 -7.06
C LYS A 60 16.30 -13.66 -5.70
N ASN A 61 16.04 -12.90 -4.63
CA ASN A 61 16.07 -13.39 -3.25
C ASN A 61 14.69 -13.61 -2.61
N LYS A 62 13.59 -13.41 -3.33
CA LYS A 62 12.23 -13.39 -2.75
C LYS A 62 11.77 -14.69 -2.08
N LYS A 63 12.34 -15.85 -2.46
CA LYS A 63 11.97 -17.17 -1.89
C LYS A 63 10.44 -17.38 -1.80
N GLY A 64 9.71 -17.13 -2.88
CA GLY A 64 8.24 -17.25 -2.93
C GLY A 64 7.46 -16.06 -2.35
N ARG A 65 8.09 -15.11 -1.64
CA ARG A 65 7.41 -13.94 -1.07
C ARG A 65 6.98 -12.95 -2.15
N LYS A 66 5.93 -12.20 -1.86
CA LYS A 66 5.51 -11.06 -2.69
C LYS A 66 6.51 -9.91 -2.58
N ILE A 67 6.56 -9.10 -3.62
CA ILE A 67 7.36 -7.87 -3.66
C ILE A 67 6.42 -6.72 -3.99
N THR A 68 6.38 -5.73 -3.12
CA THR A 68 5.77 -4.42 -3.35
C THR A 68 6.87 -3.38 -3.51
N VAL A 69 6.76 -2.55 -4.53
CA VAL A 69 7.71 -1.48 -4.83
C VAL A 69 7.01 -0.14 -4.70
N GLU A 70 7.50 0.72 -3.81
CA GLU A 70 7.02 2.08 -3.61
C GLU A 70 7.69 3.02 -4.61
N VAL A 71 6.90 3.89 -5.22
CA VAL A 71 7.34 4.93 -6.15
C VAL A 71 6.58 6.23 -5.92
N ASP A 72 7.30 7.36 -5.98
CA ASP A 72 6.75 8.69 -5.73
C ASP A 72 6.34 9.42 -7.02
N ASN A 73 6.80 8.95 -8.18
CA ASN A 73 6.56 9.62 -9.45
C ASN A 73 6.59 8.66 -10.65
N LEU A 74 6.12 9.17 -11.79
CA LEU A 74 6.08 8.42 -13.04
C LEU A 74 7.47 8.06 -13.60
N LYS A 75 8.51 8.82 -13.26
CA LYS A 75 9.88 8.54 -13.71
C LYS A 75 10.38 7.25 -13.05
N GLN A 76 10.26 7.15 -11.71
CA GLN A 76 10.60 5.93 -10.97
C GLN A 76 9.77 4.73 -11.45
N LEU A 77 8.44 4.90 -11.67
CA LEU A 77 7.61 3.83 -12.21
C LEU A 77 8.18 3.29 -13.52
N LYS A 78 8.54 4.16 -14.45
CA LYS A 78 9.09 3.75 -15.77
C LYS A 78 10.39 2.96 -15.67
N THR A 79 11.24 3.23 -14.69
CA THR A 79 12.51 2.50 -14.50
C THR A 79 12.34 1.04 -14.09
N ILE A 80 11.21 0.70 -13.46
CA ILE A 80 10.92 -0.66 -12.97
C ILE A 80 9.91 -1.41 -13.84
N MET A 81 9.36 -0.76 -14.87
CA MET A 81 8.44 -1.43 -15.80
C MET A 81 9.14 -2.61 -16.49
N GLY A 82 8.42 -3.73 -16.63
CA GLY A 82 8.95 -4.97 -17.20
C GLY A 82 9.66 -5.89 -16.20
N LEU A 83 9.99 -5.44 -14.99
CA LEU A 83 10.50 -6.33 -13.93
C LEU A 83 9.37 -7.18 -13.33
N LYS A 84 9.65 -8.43 -12.93
CA LYS A 84 8.64 -9.40 -12.45
C LYS A 84 8.42 -9.30 -10.93
N PHE A 85 7.67 -8.30 -10.47
CA PHE A 85 7.22 -8.16 -9.08
C PHE A 85 5.70 -8.09 -8.99
N ASN A 86 5.12 -8.01 -7.80
CA ASN A 86 3.69 -8.20 -7.58
C ASN A 86 2.90 -6.91 -7.59
N THR A 87 3.32 -5.92 -6.79
CA THR A 87 2.55 -4.71 -6.52
C THR A 87 3.41 -3.47 -6.67
N VAL A 88 2.88 -2.45 -7.32
CA VAL A 88 3.44 -1.09 -7.28
C VAL A 88 2.59 -0.22 -6.36
N LEU A 89 3.25 0.42 -5.40
CA LEU A 89 2.65 1.34 -4.45
C LEU A 89 3.02 2.77 -4.85
N PHE A 90 2.01 3.58 -5.07
CA PHE A 90 2.13 5.00 -5.41
C PHE A 90 2.00 5.82 -4.14
N ASP A 91 3.10 6.42 -3.67
CA ASP A 91 3.08 7.20 -2.44
C ASP A 91 2.88 8.70 -2.71
N ASN A 92 1.95 9.30 -2.00
CA ASN A 92 1.62 10.73 -2.04
C ASN A 92 1.40 11.34 -3.43
N MET A 93 1.02 10.56 -4.44
CA MET A 93 0.74 11.08 -5.78
C MET A 93 -0.56 11.88 -5.83
N SER A 94 -0.56 12.98 -6.61
CA SER A 94 -1.81 13.66 -6.97
C SER A 94 -2.75 12.71 -7.75
N THR A 95 -4.06 12.92 -7.66
CA THR A 95 -5.03 12.09 -8.39
C THR A 95 -4.81 12.07 -9.90
N LYS A 96 -4.30 13.17 -10.48
CA LYS A 96 -3.90 13.27 -11.90
C LYS A 96 -2.75 12.32 -12.21
N ASN A 97 -1.67 12.37 -11.44
CA ASN A 97 -0.49 11.51 -11.62
C ASN A 97 -0.82 10.05 -11.30
N LEU A 98 -1.59 9.81 -10.24
CA LEU A 98 -2.04 8.48 -9.87
C LEU A 98 -2.86 7.81 -10.99
N LYS A 99 -3.79 8.53 -11.62
CA LYS A 99 -4.55 8.01 -12.76
C LYS A 99 -3.65 7.63 -13.93
N ALA A 100 -2.66 8.44 -14.24
CA ALA A 100 -1.67 8.15 -15.28
C ALA A 100 -0.80 6.92 -14.91
N ALA A 101 -0.33 6.85 -13.65
CA ALA A 101 0.46 5.73 -13.15
C ALA A 101 -0.33 4.42 -13.18
N VAL A 102 -1.58 4.43 -12.73
CA VAL A 102 -2.48 3.26 -12.78
C VAL A 102 -2.69 2.79 -14.21
N LYS A 103 -2.90 3.70 -15.17
CA LYS A 103 -3.07 3.35 -16.60
C LYS A 103 -1.84 2.63 -17.17
N LEU A 104 -0.65 3.00 -16.74
CA LEU A 104 0.61 2.36 -17.17
C LEU A 104 0.81 1.00 -16.49
N ALA A 105 0.53 0.91 -15.18
CA ALA A 105 0.95 -0.22 -14.36
C ALA A 105 -0.07 -1.37 -14.27
N ASN A 106 -1.38 -1.11 -14.40
CA ASN A 106 -2.45 -2.06 -14.08
C ASN A 106 -2.53 -3.31 -14.96
N LYS A 107 -1.83 -3.34 -16.09
CA LYS A 107 -1.69 -4.52 -16.96
C LYS A 107 -0.64 -5.50 -16.44
N TYR A 108 0.30 -5.04 -15.63
CA TYR A 108 1.48 -5.79 -15.21
C TYR A 108 1.50 -6.06 -13.70
N TYR A 109 0.95 -5.14 -12.91
CA TYR A 109 1.06 -5.14 -11.45
C TYR A 109 -0.28 -4.91 -10.77
N GLU A 110 -0.43 -5.41 -9.56
CA GLU A 110 -1.43 -4.88 -8.65
C GLU A 110 -1.02 -3.45 -8.28
N THR A 111 -1.99 -2.51 -8.30
CA THR A 111 -1.72 -1.10 -8.03
C THR A 111 -2.26 -0.71 -6.67
N GLU A 112 -1.45 0.01 -5.90
CA GLU A 112 -1.78 0.49 -4.57
C GLU A 112 -1.55 1.99 -4.46
N ALA A 113 -2.48 2.73 -3.86
CA ALA A 113 -2.31 4.13 -3.50
C ALA A 113 -2.07 4.27 -2.00
N SER A 114 -1.12 5.09 -1.61
CA SER A 114 -0.75 5.39 -0.23
C SER A 114 -0.49 6.88 -0.05
N GLY A 115 -0.36 7.32 1.20
CA GLY A 115 0.01 8.67 1.58
C GLY A 115 -1.16 9.61 1.85
N ASN A 116 -1.36 9.98 3.12
CA ASN A 116 -2.31 10.99 3.60
C ASN A 116 -3.75 10.84 3.08
N ILE A 117 -4.21 9.58 2.90
CA ILE A 117 -5.55 9.28 2.43
C ILE A 117 -6.53 9.25 3.61
N ASN A 118 -7.63 9.98 3.47
CA ASN A 118 -8.71 10.10 4.44
C ASN A 118 -10.07 10.00 3.75
N LEU A 119 -11.16 10.10 4.52
CA LEU A 119 -12.54 9.99 4.01
C LEU A 119 -12.87 11.01 2.90
N LYS A 120 -12.29 12.24 2.95
CA LYS A 120 -12.52 13.26 1.93
C LYS A 120 -11.85 12.91 0.60
N LYS A 121 -10.67 12.25 0.64
CA LYS A 121 -9.86 11.92 -0.54
C LYS A 121 -10.15 10.53 -1.12
N VAL A 122 -10.58 9.56 -0.31
CA VAL A 122 -10.66 8.15 -0.71
C VAL A 122 -11.50 7.93 -1.97
N LYS A 123 -12.62 8.66 -2.13
CA LYS A 123 -13.47 8.55 -3.33
C LYS A 123 -12.75 8.97 -4.60
N SER A 124 -12.01 10.09 -4.56
CA SER A 124 -11.25 10.59 -5.73
C SER A 124 -10.08 9.65 -6.08
N VAL A 125 -9.41 9.09 -5.06
CA VAL A 125 -8.37 8.07 -5.24
C VAL A 125 -8.95 6.80 -5.89
N ALA A 126 -10.08 6.29 -5.40
CA ALA A 126 -10.74 5.11 -5.97
C ALA A 126 -11.14 5.30 -7.44
N ARG A 127 -11.58 6.51 -7.83
CA ARG A 127 -11.93 6.85 -9.22
C ARG A 127 -10.74 6.79 -10.19
N THR A 128 -9.50 6.74 -9.71
CA THR A 128 -8.31 6.53 -10.57
C THR A 128 -8.21 5.11 -11.11
N GLY A 129 -8.97 4.16 -10.54
CA GLY A 129 -8.95 2.76 -10.91
C GLY A 129 -7.88 1.92 -10.20
N VAL A 130 -7.24 2.46 -9.18
CA VAL A 130 -6.27 1.74 -8.35
C VAL A 130 -6.91 0.51 -7.68
N ASN A 131 -6.18 -0.59 -7.53
CA ASN A 131 -6.75 -1.84 -7.01
C ASN A 131 -6.97 -1.79 -5.49
N ARG A 132 -6.03 -1.22 -4.74
CA ARG A 132 -6.15 -1.07 -3.29
C ARG A 132 -5.66 0.31 -2.81
N ILE A 133 -6.18 0.73 -1.69
CA ILE A 133 -5.93 2.05 -1.09
C ILE A 133 -5.51 1.83 0.35
N SER A 134 -4.25 2.09 0.65
CA SER A 134 -3.71 1.97 2.00
C SER A 134 -4.02 3.20 2.83
N VAL A 135 -4.68 2.96 3.97
CA VAL A 135 -5.12 4.00 4.89
C VAL A 135 -4.61 3.66 6.30
N GLY A 136 -3.58 4.34 6.76
CA GLY A 136 -2.99 4.09 8.09
C GLY A 136 -3.91 4.52 9.24
N SER A 137 -4.69 5.58 9.05
CA SER A 137 -5.56 6.13 10.09
C SER A 137 -6.66 5.18 10.57
N ILE A 138 -7.03 4.17 9.78
CA ILE A 138 -8.02 3.17 10.22
C ILE A 138 -7.48 2.23 11.32
N THR A 139 -6.18 2.27 11.59
CA THR A 139 -5.55 1.51 12.66
C THR A 139 -4.93 2.41 13.72
N HIS A 140 -4.00 3.31 13.36
CA HIS A 140 -3.29 4.11 14.35
C HIS A 140 -4.06 5.34 14.86
N SER A 141 -5.15 5.75 14.18
CA SER A 141 -5.92 6.97 14.52
C SER A 141 -7.42 6.77 14.30
N ALA A 142 -7.92 5.54 14.49
CA ALA A 142 -9.35 5.30 14.49
C ALA A 142 -10.00 6.02 15.68
N SER A 143 -11.11 6.72 15.42
CA SER A 143 -11.89 7.35 16.48
C SER A 143 -12.50 6.28 17.38
N GLY A 144 -12.42 6.49 18.68
CA GLY A 144 -13.12 5.65 19.67
C GLY A 144 -14.63 5.72 19.45
N ILE A 145 -15.30 4.60 19.70
CA ILE A 145 -16.76 4.55 19.80
C ILE A 145 -17.10 4.68 21.29
N ASP A 146 -18.02 5.57 21.61
CA ASP A 146 -18.54 5.71 22.98
C ASP A 146 -19.46 4.54 23.31
N LEU A 147 -18.94 3.63 24.11
CA LEU A 147 -19.67 2.44 24.58
C LEU A 147 -19.92 2.56 26.08
N LYS A 148 -21.18 2.42 26.50
CA LYS A 148 -21.59 2.39 27.87
C LYS A 148 -22.12 0.99 28.24
N LEU A 149 -21.65 0.45 29.34
CA LEU A 149 -22.24 -0.75 29.95
C LEU A 149 -23.26 -0.28 31.00
N GLU A 150 -24.51 -0.64 30.85
CA GLU A 150 -25.55 -0.45 31.86
C GLU A 150 -25.83 -1.81 32.53
N ILE A 151 -25.75 -1.84 33.86
CA ILE A 151 -26.03 -3.01 34.71
C ILE A 151 -27.32 -2.75 35.49
#